data_2bc59bd789f687f30cbcd7b000e61196
#
_entry.id   2bc59bd789f687f30cbcd7b000e61196
#
_cell.length_a   1.000
_cell.length_b   1.000
_cell.length_c   1.000
_cell.angle_alpha   90.00
_cell.angle_beta   90.00
_cell.angle_gamma   90.00
#
_symmetry.space_group_name_H-M   'P 1'
#
loop_
_entity.id
_entity.type
_entity.pdbx_description
1 polymer ?
#
loop_
_entity_poly.entity_id
_entity_poly.type
_entity_poly.pdbx_seq_one_letter_code
_entity_poly.pdbx_strand_id
1 'polypeptide(L)'
;MEYNEIKVGIADLNVAFSPDKLITVGLGSCVGVAIYDKHMEIAGLAHIMLPDSSQFNKISNEIKFADLAIPILVTNMISKGAKLCNMRAKIAGGASMFNFSDKSIIMDIGNRNSMAVKNALKILSIPLLAEDIGGNRSEERRVGKECSQGV
;
A
#
# COMPACT_ATOMS: atom_id res chain seq x y z
N MET A 1 -5.65 -21.90 -15.92
CA MET A 1 -4.34 -21.62 -15.29
C MET A 1 -4.51 -21.49 -13.79
N GLU A 2 -3.78 -22.30 -13.07
CA GLU A 2 -3.85 -22.27 -11.62
C GLU A 2 -3.02 -21.12 -11.07
N TYR A 3 -3.53 -20.53 -9.99
CA TYR A 3 -2.82 -19.48 -9.27
C TYR A 3 -3.14 -19.58 -7.79
N ASN A 4 -2.25 -19.02 -6.99
CA ASN A 4 -2.47 -18.90 -5.55
C ASN A 4 -2.93 -17.48 -5.22
N GLU A 5 -3.81 -17.38 -4.23
CA GLU A 5 -4.17 -16.10 -3.64
C GLU A 5 -3.38 -15.94 -2.35
N ILE A 6 -2.57 -14.90 -2.28
CA ILE A 6 -1.71 -14.65 -1.14
C ILE A 6 -2.31 -13.48 -0.37
N LYS A 7 -2.74 -13.75 0.85
CA LYS A 7 -3.33 -12.71 1.70
C LYS A 7 -2.25 -11.91 2.40
N VAL A 8 -2.42 -10.60 2.35
CA VAL A 8 -1.54 -9.66 3.06
C VAL A 8 -2.36 -9.07 4.20
N GLY A 9 -1.96 -9.36 5.42
CA GLY A 9 -2.64 -8.87 6.60
C GLY A 9 -2.26 -7.44 6.95
N ILE A 10 -2.83 -6.96 8.05
CA ILE A 10 -2.55 -5.61 8.54
C ILE A 10 -1.07 -5.53 8.95
N ALA A 11 -0.42 -4.45 8.57
CA ALA A 11 1.00 -4.22 8.86
C ALA A 11 1.89 -5.33 8.31
N ASP A 12 1.57 -5.79 7.12
CA ASP A 12 2.29 -6.84 6.43
C ASP A 12 2.49 -6.45 4.97
N LEU A 13 3.39 -7.14 4.33
CA LEU A 13 3.61 -6.99 2.89
C LEU A 13 4.06 -8.31 2.28
N ASN A 14 3.89 -8.44 0.99
CA ASN A 14 4.38 -9.60 0.28
C ASN A 14 4.61 -9.28 -1.19
N VAL A 15 5.35 -10.13 -1.85
CA VAL A 15 5.69 -10.02 -3.26
C VAL A 15 5.28 -11.32 -3.94
N ALA A 16 4.77 -11.22 -5.15
CA ALA A 16 4.33 -12.38 -5.89
C ALA A 16 4.70 -12.26 -7.36
N PHE A 17 4.77 -13.41 -8.00
CA PHE A 17 5.01 -13.53 -9.46
C PHE A 17 3.71 -13.93 -10.13
N SER A 18 3.49 -13.44 -11.35
CA SER A 18 2.37 -13.91 -12.16
C SER A 18 2.41 -15.45 -12.28
N PRO A 19 1.29 -16.16 -12.18
CA PRO A 19 -0.09 -15.67 -12.16
C PRO A 19 -0.68 -15.49 -10.76
N ASP A 20 0.12 -15.58 -9.71
CA ASP A 20 -0.37 -15.45 -8.35
C ASP A 20 -0.94 -14.05 -8.10
N LYS A 21 -1.87 -13.96 -7.15
CA LYS A 21 -2.53 -12.71 -6.80
C LYS A 21 -2.31 -12.36 -5.35
N LEU A 22 -2.11 -11.09 -5.10
CA LEU A 22 -2.00 -10.56 -3.74
C LEU A 22 -3.32 -9.88 -3.38
N ILE A 23 -3.82 -10.16 -2.18
CA ILE A 23 -5.10 -9.66 -1.71
C ILE A 23 -4.96 -9.11 -0.31
N THR A 24 -5.55 -7.96 -0.07
CA THR A 24 -5.73 -7.45 1.28
C THR A 24 -7.16 -6.93 1.44
N VAL A 25 -7.67 -6.98 2.66
CA VAL A 25 -9.05 -6.58 2.98
C VAL A 25 -9.07 -5.75 4.25
N GLY A 26 -10.18 -5.07 4.48
CA GLY A 26 -10.38 -4.34 5.72
C GLY A 26 -9.50 -3.11 5.83
N LEU A 27 -9.35 -2.34 4.77
CA LEU A 27 -8.44 -1.22 4.76
C LEU A 27 -8.86 -0.09 5.70
N GLY A 28 -10.12 0.31 5.72
CA GLY A 28 -10.54 1.43 6.56
C GLY A 28 -9.63 2.64 6.41
N SER A 29 -9.06 3.11 7.51
CA SER A 29 -8.07 4.19 7.49
C SER A 29 -6.70 3.72 7.01
N CYS A 30 -6.44 2.43 7.00
CA CYS A 30 -5.22 1.88 6.44
C CYS A 30 -5.18 2.08 4.93
N VAL A 31 -3.99 1.98 4.35
CA VAL A 31 -3.83 2.10 2.90
C VAL A 31 -3.17 0.84 2.37
N GLY A 32 -3.79 0.25 1.36
CA GLY A 32 -3.19 -0.81 0.58
C GLY A 32 -2.40 -0.20 -0.56
N VAL A 33 -1.14 -0.58 -0.66
CA VAL A 33 -0.24 -0.07 -1.69
C VAL A 33 0.18 -1.22 -2.57
N ALA A 34 -0.21 -1.16 -3.83
CA ALA A 34 0.17 -2.15 -4.82
C ALA A 34 1.20 -1.54 -5.76
N ILE A 35 2.32 -2.23 -5.90
CA ILE A 35 3.38 -1.83 -6.82
C ILE A 35 3.64 -3.00 -7.75
N TYR A 36 3.80 -2.74 -9.02
CA TYR A 36 4.03 -3.80 -9.97
C TYR A 36 5.05 -3.41 -11.03
N ASP A 37 5.77 -4.43 -11.50
CA ASP A 37 6.66 -4.35 -12.65
C ASP A 37 6.07 -5.30 -13.70
N LYS A 38 5.45 -4.71 -14.71
CA LYS A 38 4.77 -5.47 -15.75
C LYS A 38 5.73 -6.30 -16.59
N HIS A 39 6.90 -5.75 -16.84
CA HIS A 39 7.90 -6.45 -17.70
C HIS A 39 8.42 -7.71 -17.04
N MET A 40 8.65 -7.66 -15.73
CA MET A 40 9.15 -8.82 -14.99
C MET A 40 8.03 -9.66 -14.39
N GLU A 41 6.79 -9.21 -14.52
CA GLU A 41 5.61 -9.88 -13.97
C GLU A 41 5.69 -10.11 -12.47
N ILE A 42 6.17 -9.09 -11.76
CA ILE A 42 6.33 -9.11 -10.30
C ILE A 42 5.46 -8.02 -9.70
N ALA A 43 4.72 -8.36 -8.65
CA ALA A 43 3.88 -7.42 -7.93
C ALA A 43 4.18 -7.48 -6.43
N GLY A 44 3.97 -6.36 -5.78
CA GLY A 44 4.06 -6.27 -4.33
C GLY A 44 2.83 -5.59 -3.77
N LEU A 45 2.45 -5.95 -2.55
CA LEU A 45 1.32 -5.37 -1.86
C LEU A 45 1.67 -5.17 -0.40
N ALA A 46 1.42 -3.98 0.12
CA ALA A 46 1.61 -3.65 1.52
C ALA A 46 0.32 -3.08 2.11
N HIS A 47 0.04 -3.42 3.36
CA HIS A 47 -1.11 -2.92 4.10
C HIS A 47 -0.57 -2.09 5.27
N ILE A 48 -0.51 -0.77 5.10
CA ILE A 48 0.08 0.12 6.09
C ILE A 48 -0.98 0.74 6.99
N MET A 49 -0.59 1.02 8.23
CA MET A 49 -1.52 1.52 9.26
C MET A 49 -1.27 2.97 9.64
N LEU A 50 -0.02 3.42 9.57
CA LEU A 50 0.40 4.70 10.10
C LEU A 50 1.28 5.42 9.09
N PRO A 51 1.25 6.76 9.10
CA PRO A 51 1.95 7.51 8.05
C PRO A 51 3.45 7.61 8.26
N ASP A 52 3.90 7.80 9.49
CA ASP A 52 5.25 8.24 9.73
C ASP A 52 5.82 7.61 11.01
N SER A 53 7.01 7.07 10.91
CA SER A 53 7.70 6.43 12.01
C SER A 53 8.46 7.42 12.92
N SER A 54 8.66 8.64 12.47
CA SER A 54 9.51 9.60 13.17
C SER A 54 9.01 9.99 14.57
N GLN A 55 7.72 9.79 14.84
CA GLN A 55 7.12 10.11 16.12
C GLN A 55 7.25 8.99 17.16
N PHE A 56 7.89 7.89 16.80
CA PHE A 56 7.98 6.72 17.65
C PHE A 56 9.43 6.43 18.01
N ASN A 57 9.71 6.27 19.31
CA ASN A 57 11.05 5.96 19.77
C ASN A 57 11.43 4.50 19.57
N LYS A 58 10.46 3.63 19.67
CA LYS A 58 10.65 2.19 19.44
C LYS A 58 9.70 1.71 18.38
N ILE A 59 10.24 1.01 17.40
CA ILE A 59 9.46 0.48 16.30
C ILE A 59 9.62 -1.04 16.32
N SER A 60 8.52 -1.72 16.66
CA SER A 60 8.52 -3.19 16.68
C SER A 60 8.21 -3.79 15.31
N ASN A 61 7.47 -3.05 14.48
CA ASN A 61 7.14 -3.51 13.13
C ASN A 61 7.19 -2.33 12.18
N GLU A 62 8.22 -2.33 11.34
CA GLU A 62 8.44 -1.27 10.38
C GLU A 62 7.36 -1.17 9.32
N ILE A 63 6.71 -2.28 9.02
CA ILE A 63 5.70 -2.35 7.95
C ILE A 63 4.42 -1.61 8.32
N LYS A 64 4.23 -1.25 9.58
CA LYS A 64 3.10 -0.40 9.99
C LYS A 64 3.13 0.98 9.33
N PHE A 65 4.31 1.47 9.01
CA PHE A 65 4.54 2.87 8.63
C PHE A 65 4.81 3.02 7.15
N ALA A 66 4.13 3.97 6.52
CA ALA A 66 4.29 4.20 5.09
C ALA A 66 5.74 4.52 4.71
N ASP A 67 6.41 5.36 5.49
CA ASP A 67 7.77 5.79 5.20
C ASP A 67 8.78 4.65 5.23
N LEU A 68 8.51 3.60 6.01
CA LEU A 68 9.40 2.44 6.12
C LEU A 68 8.95 1.27 5.24
N ALA A 69 7.65 1.02 5.18
CA ALA A 69 7.12 -0.14 4.47
C ALA A 69 7.35 -0.06 2.96
N ILE A 70 7.17 1.11 2.38
CA ILE A 70 7.28 1.24 0.92
C ILE A 70 8.70 0.98 0.43
N PRO A 71 9.75 1.55 1.03
CA PRO A 71 11.11 1.18 0.64
C PRO A 71 11.41 -0.31 0.85
N ILE A 72 10.89 -0.91 1.92
CA ILE A 72 11.08 -2.34 2.17
C ILE A 72 10.42 -3.16 1.05
N LEU A 73 9.19 -2.81 0.69
CA LEU A 73 8.48 -3.51 -0.39
C LEU A 73 9.25 -3.42 -1.71
N VAL A 74 9.73 -2.23 -2.05
CA VAL A 74 10.49 -2.01 -3.27
C VAL A 74 11.78 -2.83 -3.25
N THR A 75 12.50 -2.83 -2.13
CA THR A 75 13.72 -3.61 -1.99
C THR A 75 13.45 -5.10 -2.19
N ASN A 76 12.36 -5.60 -1.60
CA ASN A 76 11.99 -7.01 -1.75
C ASN A 76 11.65 -7.34 -3.20
N MET A 77 10.96 -6.44 -3.89
CA MET A 77 10.64 -6.64 -5.31
C MET A 77 11.91 -6.68 -6.16
N ILE A 78 12.83 -5.77 -5.89
CA ILE A 78 14.10 -5.72 -6.62
C ILE A 78 14.90 -6.99 -6.39
N SER A 79 14.92 -7.50 -5.16
CA SER A 79 15.65 -8.74 -4.85
C SER A 79 15.10 -9.94 -5.61
N LYS A 80 13.86 -9.86 -6.07
CA LYS A 80 13.22 -10.92 -6.84
C LYS A 80 13.29 -10.71 -8.35
N GLY A 81 13.89 -9.62 -8.77
CA GLY A 81 14.13 -9.36 -10.19
C GLY A 81 13.40 -8.17 -10.78
N ALA A 82 12.58 -7.49 -10.01
CA ALA A 82 11.91 -6.29 -10.49
C ALA A 82 12.89 -5.13 -10.65
N LYS A 83 12.55 -4.22 -11.51
CA LYS A 83 13.38 -3.03 -11.76
C LYS A 83 12.62 -1.79 -11.36
N LEU A 84 13.27 -0.91 -10.61
CA LEU A 84 12.64 0.31 -10.12
C LEU A 84 12.06 1.14 -11.26
N CYS A 85 12.77 1.26 -12.35
CA CYS A 85 12.30 2.07 -13.49
C CYS A 85 11.02 1.53 -14.15
N ASN A 86 10.69 0.26 -13.90
CA ASN A 86 9.47 -0.33 -14.44
C ASN A 86 8.29 -0.23 -13.46
N MET A 87 8.54 0.16 -12.22
CA MET A 87 7.51 0.10 -11.18
C MET A 87 6.44 1.16 -11.36
N ARG A 88 5.20 0.74 -11.12
CA ARG A 88 4.01 1.59 -11.12
C ARG A 88 3.17 1.21 -9.91
N ALA A 89 2.44 2.17 -9.37
CA ALA A 89 1.69 1.97 -8.13
C ALA A 89 0.22 2.30 -8.28
N LYS A 90 -0.59 1.61 -7.48
CA LYS A 90 -2.00 1.91 -7.26
C LYS A 90 -2.26 1.79 -5.77
N ILE A 91 -3.12 2.66 -5.24
CA ILE A 91 -3.41 2.64 -3.81
C ILE A 91 -4.92 2.69 -3.57
N ALA A 92 -5.32 2.14 -2.42
CA ALA A 92 -6.71 2.16 -1.99
C ALA A 92 -6.77 2.27 -0.47
N GLY A 93 -7.90 2.74 0.05
CA GLY A 93 -8.11 2.87 1.48
C GLY A 93 -8.05 4.31 1.96
N GLY A 94 -7.50 4.51 3.14
CA GLY A 94 -7.35 5.84 3.71
C GLY A 94 -8.67 6.53 4.01
N ALA A 95 -9.68 5.77 4.43
CA ALA A 95 -10.99 6.31 4.76
C ALA A 95 -10.93 7.08 6.08
N SER A 96 -11.76 8.12 6.20
CA SER A 96 -11.91 8.82 7.45
C SER A 96 -12.81 8.00 8.37
N MET A 97 -12.31 7.74 9.57
CA MET A 97 -13.05 6.96 10.57
C MET A 97 -13.69 7.83 11.64
N PHE A 98 -13.60 9.15 11.49
CA PHE A 98 -14.11 10.08 12.50
C PHE A 98 -15.34 10.84 12.03
N ASN A 99 -16.16 11.26 13.01
CA ASN A 99 -17.31 12.15 12.77
C ASN A 99 -16.82 13.56 12.46
N PHE A 100 -17.73 14.37 11.93
CA PHE A 100 -17.43 15.79 11.68
C PHE A 100 -16.98 16.54 12.91
N SER A 101 -17.55 16.20 14.07
CA SER A 101 -17.21 16.88 15.32
C SER A 101 -15.77 16.66 15.75
N ASP A 102 -15.15 15.59 15.30
CA ASP A 102 -13.79 15.22 15.72
C ASP A 102 -12.72 15.70 14.76
N LYS A 103 -13.11 16.15 13.58
CA LYS A 103 -12.14 16.48 12.51
C LYS A 103 -11.17 17.59 12.88
N SER A 104 -11.62 18.56 13.65
CA SER A 104 -10.78 19.71 13.98
C SER A 104 -9.73 19.38 15.02
N ILE A 105 -9.92 18.33 15.79
CA ILE A 105 -9.06 17.97 16.91
C ILE A 105 -8.12 16.85 16.56
N ILE A 106 -8.66 15.82 15.93
CA ILE A 106 -7.89 14.63 15.61
C ILE A 106 -7.59 14.63 14.12
N MET A 107 -6.32 14.61 13.79
CA MET A 107 -5.91 14.51 12.39
C MET A 107 -6.50 13.26 11.79
N ASP A 108 -7.08 13.40 10.62
CA ASP A 108 -7.65 12.29 9.87
C ASP A 108 -6.53 11.31 9.50
N ILE A 109 -6.45 10.21 10.21
CA ILE A 109 -5.38 9.25 10.02
C ILE A 109 -5.41 8.63 8.62
N GLY A 110 -6.60 8.42 8.08
CA GLY A 110 -6.73 7.90 6.71
C GLY A 110 -6.12 8.85 5.69
N ASN A 111 -6.41 10.13 5.81
CA ASN A 111 -5.84 11.13 4.91
C ASN A 111 -4.33 11.24 5.08
N ARG A 112 -3.86 11.22 6.32
CA ARG A 112 -2.42 11.26 6.59
C ARG A 112 -1.70 10.05 6.02
N ASN A 113 -2.31 8.87 6.14
CA ASN A 113 -1.76 7.65 5.55
C ASN A 113 -1.64 7.78 4.03
N SER A 114 -2.71 8.25 3.39
CA SER A 114 -2.70 8.41 1.92
C SER A 114 -1.61 9.38 1.48
N MET A 115 -1.49 10.50 2.17
CA MET A 115 -0.48 11.50 1.84
C MET A 115 0.94 10.97 2.04
N ALA A 116 1.16 10.23 3.12
CA ALA A 116 2.47 9.66 3.40
C ALA A 116 2.85 8.62 2.35
N VAL A 117 1.90 7.79 1.92
CA VAL A 117 2.13 6.82 0.85
C VAL A 117 2.50 7.52 -0.45
N LYS A 118 1.74 8.54 -0.82
CA LYS A 118 2.02 9.29 -2.05
C LYS A 118 3.41 9.93 -2.00
N ASN A 119 3.77 10.48 -0.85
CA ASN A 119 5.07 11.08 -0.67
C ASN A 119 6.20 10.06 -0.79
N ALA A 120 6.03 8.89 -0.17
CA ALA A 120 7.04 7.83 -0.24
C ALA A 120 7.24 7.34 -1.69
N LEU A 121 6.15 7.19 -2.42
CA LEU A 121 6.22 6.80 -3.84
C LEU A 121 6.92 7.88 -4.67
N LYS A 122 6.63 9.13 -4.39
CA LYS A 122 7.24 10.26 -5.10
C LYS A 122 8.76 10.31 -4.86
N ILE A 123 9.18 10.08 -3.62
CA ILE A 123 10.61 10.07 -3.29
C ILE A 123 11.34 9.00 -4.11
N LEU A 124 10.70 7.85 -4.32
CA LEU A 124 11.27 6.77 -5.10
C LEU A 124 11.03 6.90 -6.60
N SER A 125 10.36 7.97 -7.02
CA SER A 125 10.02 8.23 -8.43
C SER A 125 9.17 7.12 -9.04
N ILE A 126 8.27 6.55 -8.25
CA ILE A 126 7.32 5.54 -8.71
C ILE A 126 6.01 6.24 -9.08
N PRO A 127 5.60 6.20 -10.35
CA PRO A 127 4.34 6.83 -10.75
C PRO A 127 3.13 6.17 -10.09
N LEU A 128 2.23 6.99 -9.56
CA LEU A 128 0.95 6.54 -9.04
C LEU A 128 -0.08 6.63 -10.16
N LEU A 129 -0.54 5.49 -10.65
CA LEU A 129 -1.43 5.43 -11.80
C LEU A 129 -2.90 5.53 -11.45
N ALA A 130 -3.28 5.08 -10.25
CA ALA A 130 -4.68 5.12 -9.82
C ALA A 130 -4.75 5.12 -8.30
N GLU A 131 -5.81 5.75 -7.78
CA GLU A 131 -6.07 5.74 -6.36
C GLU A 131 -7.57 5.68 -6.11
N ASP A 132 -7.93 4.96 -5.05
CA ASP A 132 -9.30 4.88 -4.56
C ASP A 132 -9.24 5.09 -3.06
N ILE A 133 -9.12 6.33 -2.66
CA ILE A 133 -8.82 6.71 -1.28
C ILE A 133 -9.87 7.66 -0.73
N GLY A 134 -9.86 7.80 0.62
CA GLY A 134 -10.75 8.72 1.30
C GLY A 134 -12.10 8.10 1.61
N GLY A 135 -13.10 8.95 1.72
CA GLY A 135 -14.41 8.52 2.16
C GLY A 135 -14.49 8.38 3.66
N ASN A 136 -15.57 7.84 4.15
CA ASN A 136 -15.82 7.76 5.58
C ASN A 136 -16.33 6.40 6.04
N ARG A 137 -16.04 5.35 5.29
CA ARG A 137 -16.40 3.99 5.70
C ARG A 137 -15.38 2.99 5.17
N SER A 138 -15.28 1.87 5.89
CA SER A 138 -14.43 0.77 5.48
C SER A 138 -15.07 -0.03 4.37
N GLU A 139 -14.25 -0.44 3.42
CA GLU A 139 -14.69 -1.33 2.34
C GLU A 139 -13.57 -2.30 2.04
N GLU A 140 -13.94 -3.46 1.56
CA GLU A 140 -12.97 -4.39 1.01
C GLU A 140 -12.51 -3.92 -0.35
N ARG A 141 -11.22 -4.01 -0.59
CA ARG A 141 -10.65 -3.62 -1.87
C ARG A 141 -9.61 -4.64 -2.30
N ARG A 142 -9.54 -4.86 -3.60
CA ARG A 142 -8.62 -5.84 -4.18
C ARG A 142 -7.53 -5.12 -4.97
N VAL A 143 -6.62 -4.52 -4.26
CA VAL A 143 -5.59 -3.70 -4.88
C VAL A 143 -4.67 -4.53 -5.77
N GLY A 144 -4.27 -5.70 -5.30
CA GLY A 144 -3.43 -6.58 -6.09
C GLY A 144 -4.07 -7.05 -7.39
N LYS A 145 -5.38 -7.32 -7.35
CA LYS A 145 -6.11 -7.71 -8.54
C LYS A 145 -6.11 -6.59 -9.57
N GLU A 146 -6.27 -5.36 -9.14
CA GLU A 146 -6.20 -4.23 -10.04
C GLU A 146 -4.84 -4.15 -10.72
N CYS A 147 -3.78 -4.38 -9.97
CA CYS A 147 -2.44 -4.38 -10.55
C CYS A 147 -2.25 -5.46 -11.59
N SER A 148 -2.81 -6.65 -11.37
CA SER A 148 -2.67 -7.74 -12.32
C SER A 148 -3.43 -7.50 -13.61
N GLN A 149 -4.46 -6.65 -13.58
CA GLN A 149 -5.29 -6.34 -14.73
C GLN A 149 -5.00 -4.98 -15.34
N GLY A 150 -4.52 -4.08 -14.54
CA GLY A 150 -4.51 -2.68 -14.83
C GLY A 150 -3.36 -2.21 -15.64
N VAL A 151 -3.12 -2.87 -16.74
CA VAL A 151 -2.01 -2.37 -17.51
C VAL A 151 -2.14 -2.50 -18.97
#